data_c0a8ff41db4220d17e7fdc6dde307f4d
#
_entry.id   c0a8ff41db4220d17e7fdc6dde307f4d
#
_cell.length_a   1.000
_cell.length_b   1.000
_cell.length_c   1.000
_cell.angle_alpha   90.00
_cell.angle_beta   90.00
_cell.angle_gamma   90.00
#
_symmetry.space_group_name_H-M   'P 1'
#
loop_
_entity.id
_entity.type
_entity.pdbx_description
1 polymer ?
#
loop_
_entity_poly.entity_id
_entity_poly.type
_entity_poly.pdbx_seq_one_letter_code
_entity_poly.pdbx_strand_id
1 'polypeptide(L)'
;VKFFIDNVWLVLTALVSGAALAWPVLTRSKHNLTILQATQLINKDNTVIVDVRAPEDFAAGHLRSAKNIPLRELPARIKELDKSRPVLVVCTAGVQSVKGAVLLAQAGFSDAYSLDGGFDAWQAQGLPVIK
;
A
#
# COMPACT_ATOMS: atom_id res chain seq x y z
N VAL A 1 30.08 30.40 -15.07
CA VAL A 1 29.61 30.87 -13.76
C VAL A 1 28.65 32.05 -13.91
N LYS A 2 28.98 33.01 -14.74
CA LYS A 2 28.12 34.18 -15.00
C LYS A 2 26.78 33.75 -15.61
N PHE A 3 26.76 32.78 -16.51
CA PHE A 3 25.55 32.24 -17.12
C PHE A 3 24.57 31.73 -16.05
N PHE A 4 25.05 30.98 -15.04
CA PHE A 4 24.22 30.47 -13.97
C PHE A 4 23.68 31.58 -13.07
N ILE A 5 24.47 32.59 -12.80
CA ILE A 5 24.06 33.75 -11.98
C ILE A 5 22.98 34.55 -12.69
N ASP A 6 23.19 34.83 -13.98
CA ASP A 6 22.26 35.63 -14.79
C ASP A 6 20.93 34.88 -15.06
N ASN A 7 20.95 33.57 -15.01
CA ASN A 7 19.78 32.72 -15.29
C ASN A 7 19.34 31.88 -14.05
N VAL A 8 19.63 32.40 -12.86
CA VAL A 8 19.30 31.70 -11.60
C VAL A 8 17.81 31.30 -11.51
N TRP A 9 16.91 32.13 -12.04
CA TRP A 9 15.50 31.86 -12.06
C TRP A 9 15.15 30.62 -12.90
N LEU A 10 15.81 30.47 -14.05
CA LEU A 10 15.63 29.32 -14.93
C LEU A 10 16.15 28.03 -14.26
N VAL A 11 17.30 28.14 -13.59
CA VAL A 11 17.90 27.02 -12.86
C VAL A 11 16.97 26.59 -11.70
N LEU A 12 16.46 27.55 -10.92
CA LEU A 12 15.54 27.28 -9.82
C LEU A 12 14.25 26.65 -10.34
N THR A 13 13.69 27.14 -11.44
CA THR A 13 12.49 26.57 -12.04
C THR A 13 12.73 25.14 -12.48
N ALA A 14 13.85 24.84 -13.11
CA ALA A 14 14.21 23.50 -13.54
C ALA A 14 14.38 22.55 -12.35
N LEU A 15 15.01 22.99 -11.26
CA LEU A 15 15.19 22.21 -10.05
C LEU A 15 13.86 21.90 -9.37
N VAL A 16 12.97 22.89 -9.24
CA VAL A 16 11.65 22.73 -8.64
C VAL A 16 10.80 21.77 -9.48
N SER A 17 10.82 21.94 -10.82
CA SER A 17 10.09 21.03 -11.73
C SER A 17 10.62 19.61 -11.68
N GLY A 18 11.93 19.44 -11.65
CA GLY A 18 12.56 18.12 -11.51
C GLY A 18 12.23 17.47 -10.18
N ALA A 19 12.25 18.22 -9.08
CA ALA A 19 11.86 17.74 -7.77
C ALA A 19 10.39 17.34 -7.74
N ALA A 20 9.50 18.13 -8.33
CA ALA A 20 8.08 17.83 -8.40
C ALA A 20 7.78 16.56 -9.20
N LEU A 21 8.53 16.29 -10.28
CA LEU A 21 8.40 15.07 -11.08
C LEU A 21 9.00 13.86 -10.39
N ALA A 22 10.10 14.03 -9.68
CA ALA A 22 10.79 12.94 -8.98
C ALA A 22 10.14 12.61 -7.64
N TRP A 23 9.40 13.55 -7.03
CA TRP A 23 8.81 13.38 -5.71
C TRP A 23 7.94 12.13 -5.58
N PRO A 24 6.97 11.86 -6.49
CA PRO A 24 6.15 10.64 -6.40
C PRO A 24 6.96 9.35 -6.53
N VAL A 25 8.07 9.38 -7.27
CA VAL A 25 8.95 8.23 -7.45
C VAL A 25 9.78 7.99 -6.19
N LEU A 26 10.31 9.06 -5.60
CA LEU A 26 11.14 8.98 -4.39
C LEU A 26 10.32 8.70 -3.14
N THR A 27 9.05 9.13 -3.11
CA THR A 27 8.13 8.90 -1.99
C THR A 27 7.23 7.70 -2.20
N ARG A 28 7.45 6.92 -3.27
CA ARG A 28 6.76 5.64 -3.40
C ARG A 28 6.94 4.88 -2.11
N SER A 29 5.83 4.70 -1.46
CA SER A 29 5.79 4.11 -0.14
C SER A 29 6.58 2.80 -0.12
N LYS A 30 7.50 2.68 0.80
CA LYS A 30 8.19 1.41 1.10
C LYS A 30 7.20 0.30 1.41
N HIS A 31 5.95 0.67 1.64
CA HIS A 31 4.88 -0.23 2.02
C HIS A 31 4.12 -0.80 0.84
N ASN A 32 4.35 -0.32 -0.40
CA ASN A 32 3.67 -0.85 -1.57
C ASN A 32 4.38 -2.08 -2.14
N LEU A 33 3.61 -3.16 -2.32
CA LEU A 33 4.07 -4.37 -3.01
C LEU A 33 3.32 -4.54 -4.32
N THR A 34 4.03 -4.94 -5.36
CA THR A 34 3.40 -5.39 -6.60
C THR A 34 2.65 -6.70 -6.35
N ILE A 35 1.76 -7.08 -7.26
CA ILE A 35 1.02 -8.35 -7.16
C ILE A 35 1.99 -9.54 -7.09
N LEU A 36 3.06 -9.52 -7.87
CA LEU A 36 4.07 -10.59 -7.84
C LEU A 36 4.75 -10.67 -6.46
N GLN A 37 5.20 -9.53 -5.93
CA GLN A 37 5.82 -9.46 -4.61
C GLN A 37 4.86 -9.90 -3.50
N ALA A 38 3.60 -9.47 -3.58
CA ALA A 38 2.57 -9.86 -2.61
C ALA A 38 2.29 -11.37 -2.66
N THR A 39 2.21 -11.95 -3.84
CA THR A 39 2.03 -13.38 -4.02
C THR A 39 3.19 -14.17 -3.41
N GLN A 40 4.41 -13.73 -3.64
CA GLN A 40 5.60 -14.35 -3.05
C GLN A 40 5.57 -14.27 -1.52
N LEU A 41 5.17 -13.12 -0.97
CA LEU A 41 5.06 -12.94 0.48
C LEU A 41 4.02 -13.87 1.08
N ILE A 42 2.84 -13.97 0.46
CA ILE A 42 1.75 -14.84 0.91
C ILE A 42 2.19 -16.32 0.91
N ASN A 43 2.92 -16.73 -0.12
CA ASN A 43 3.35 -18.12 -0.26
C ASN A 43 4.52 -18.49 0.65
N LYS A 44 5.35 -17.52 0.99
CA LYS A 44 6.63 -17.75 1.70
C LYS A 44 6.51 -17.63 3.20
N ASP A 45 5.76 -16.62 3.65
CA ASP A 45 5.68 -16.27 5.07
C ASP A 45 4.26 -16.48 5.61
N ASN A 46 4.15 -16.50 6.93
CA ASN A 46 2.87 -16.60 7.63
C ASN A 46 2.19 -15.22 7.63
N THR A 47 1.82 -14.73 6.45
CA THR A 47 1.30 -13.39 6.24
C THR A 47 -0.17 -13.30 6.60
N VAL A 48 -0.52 -12.25 7.33
CA VAL A 48 -1.92 -11.88 7.60
C VAL A 48 -2.39 -10.94 6.48
N ILE A 49 -3.54 -11.24 5.91
CA ILE A 49 -4.16 -10.40 4.88
C ILE A 49 -5.32 -9.65 5.53
N VAL A 50 -5.28 -8.33 5.47
CA VAL A 50 -6.35 -7.47 6.01
C VAL A 50 -7.01 -6.71 4.86
N ASP A 51 -8.30 -6.94 4.69
CA ASP A 51 -9.11 -6.24 3.70
C ASP A 51 -9.81 -5.05 4.38
N VAL A 52 -9.47 -3.84 3.96
CA VAL A 52 -9.99 -2.60 4.58
C VAL A 52 -11.20 -2.03 3.82
N ARG A 53 -11.76 -2.80 2.89
CA ARG A 53 -12.97 -2.42 2.17
C ARG A 53 -14.21 -2.53 3.07
N ALA A 54 -15.34 -2.01 2.57
CA ALA A 54 -16.62 -2.20 3.24
C ALA A 54 -16.99 -3.70 3.33
N PRO A 55 -17.73 -4.13 4.37
CA PRO A 55 -18.13 -5.52 4.51
C PRO A 55 -18.88 -6.09 3.31
N GLU A 56 -19.67 -5.29 2.61
CA GLU A 56 -20.42 -5.68 1.42
C GLU A 56 -19.47 -6.06 0.27
N ASP A 57 -18.42 -5.28 0.07
CA ASP A 57 -17.40 -5.54 -0.96
C ASP A 57 -16.61 -6.79 -0.63
N PHE A 58 -16.26 -6.97 0.64
CA PHE A 58 -15.58 -8.17 1.11
C PHE A 58 -16.42 -9.43 0.88
N ALA A 59 -17.71 -9.36 1.18
CA ALA A 59 -18.63 -10.49 0.99
C ALA A 59 -18.82 -10.84 -0.48
N ALA A 60 -18.71 -9.87 -1.38
CA ALA A 60 -18.83 -10.10 -2.83
C ALA A 60 -17.62 -10.83 -3.43
N GLY A 61 -16.48 -10.82 -2.74
CA GLY A 61 -15.26 -11.49 -3.16
C GLY A 61 -14.04 -10.91 -2.45
N HIS A 62 -13.11 -11.74 -2.05
CA HIS A 62 -11.90 -11.34 -1.33
C HIS A 62 -10.77 -12.35 -1.52
N LEU A 63 -9.57 -11.97 -1.15
CA LEU A 63 -8.43 -12.88 -1.15
C LEU A 63 -8.64 -13.97 -0.12
N ARG A 64 -8.17 -15.17 -0.44
CA ARG A 64 -8.24 -16.31 0.48
C ARG A 64 -7.56 -15.96 1.81
N SER A 65 -8.22 -16.32 2.91
CA SER A 65 -7.76 -16.09 4.29
C SER A 65 -7.69 -14.61 4.70
N ALA A 66 -8.25 -13.69 3.91
CA ALA A 66 -8.31 -12.28 4.27
C ALA A 66 -9.29 -12.05 5.43
N LYS A 67 -8.89 -11.17 6.35
CA LYS A 67 -9.75 -10.71 7.44
C LYS A 67 -10.28 -9.33 7.10
N ASN A 68 -11.59 -9.13 7.18
CA ASN A 68 -12.19 -7.84 6.91
C ASN A 68 -12.14 -6.94 8.14
N ILE A 69 -11.37 -5.89 8.06
CA ILE A 69 -11.34 -4.81 9.05
C ILE A 69 -11.42 -3.50 8.27
N PRO A 70 -12.61 -2.88 8.14
CA PRO A 70 -12.74 -1.61 7.42
C PRO A 70 -11.75 -0.57 7.93
N LEU A 71 -11.24 0.28 7.05
CA LEU A 71 -10.19 1.24 7.38
C LEU A 71 -10.53 2.09 8.61
N ARG A 72 -11.77 2.55 8.73
CA ARG A 72 -12.23 3.36 9.88
C ARG A 72 -12.16 2.62 11.21
N GLU A 73 -12.26 1.29 11.20
CA GLU A 73 -12.22 0.45 12.39
C GLU A 73 -10.81 -0.03 12.72
N LEU A 74 -9.87 0.10 11.77
CA LEU A 74 -8.53 -0.43 11.91
C LEU A 74 -7.81 0.06 13.17
N PRO A 75 -7.81 1.37 13.51
CA PRO A 75 -7.12 1.83 14.72
C PRO A 75 -7.63 1.17 16.00
N ALA A 76 -8.93 0.90 16.09
CA ALA A 76 -9.53 0.26 17.27
C ALA A 76 -9.29 -1.25 17.31
N ARG A 77 -9.02 -1.86 16.16
CA ARG A 77 -8.91 -3.31 16.01
C ARG A 77 -7.50 -3.82 15.73
N ILE A 78 -6.50 -2.93 15.76
CA ILE A 78 -5.09 -3.29 15.53
C ILE A 78 -4.64 -4.40 16.47
N LYS A 79 -5.11 -4.40 17.72
CA LYS A 79 -4.77 -5.41 18.72
C LYS A 79 -5.20 -6.82 18.37
N GLU A 80 -6.11 -7.00 17.40
CA GLU A 80 -6.52 -8.31 16.89
C GLU A 80 -5.46 -8.93 15.99
N LEU A 81 -4.45 -8.15 15.56
CA LEU A 81 -3.41 -8.57 14.64
C LEU A 81 -2.11 -8.85 15.39
N ASP A 82 -1.37 -9.84 14.91
CA ASP A 82 -0.08 -10.24 15.48
C ASP A 82 1.04 -9.38 14.87
N LYS A 83 1.72 -8.58 15.69
CA LYS A 83 2.82 -7.69 15.26
C LYS A 83 4.06 -8.45 14.77
N SER A 84 4.19 -9.73 15.12
CA SER A 84 5.33 -10.55 14.69
C SER A 84 5.16 -11.11 13.28
N ARG A 85 3.97 -10.97 12.69
CA ARG A 85 3.65 -11.50 11.36
C ARG A 85 3.59 -10.37 10.34
N PRO A 86 4.05 -10.62 9.10
CA PRO A 86 3.83 -9.66 8.01
C PRO A 86 2.33 -9.45 7.77
N VAL A 87 1.94 -8.22 7.46
CA VAL A 87 0.55 -7.87 7.17
C VAL A 87 0.47 -7.26 5.77
N LEU A 88 -0.40 -7.81 4.95
CA LEU A 88 -0.72 -7.27 3.63
C LEU A 88 -2.11 -6.63 3.72
N VAL A 89 -2.18 -5.33 3.49
CA VAL A 89 -3.43 -4.58 3.50
C VAL A 89 -3.95 -4.45 2.07
N VAL A 90 -5.22 -4.78 1.88
CA VAL A 90 -5.89 -4.79 0.57
C VAL A 90 -7.09 -3.86 0.59
N CYS A 91 -7.21 -3.02 -0.44
CA CYS A 91 -8.42 -2.24 -0.70
C CYS A 91 -8.81 -2.37 -2.18
N THR A 92 -9.79 -1.59 -2.64
CA THR A 92 -10.29 -1.72 -4.02
C THR A 92 -9.20 -1.38 -5.05
N ALA A 93 -8.55 -0.22 -4.93
CA ALA A 93 -7.61 0.29 -5.93
C ALA A 93 -6.19 0.54 -5.38
N GLY A 94 -5.92 0.21 -4.12
CA GLY A 94 -4.60 0.38 -3.52
C GLY A 94 -4.33 1.73 -2.86
N VAL A 95 -5.32 2.62 -2.78
CA VAL A 95 -5.16 3.95 -2.17
C VAL A 95 -5.36 3.90 -0.65
N GLN A 96 -6.47 3.33 -0.20
CA GLN A 96 -6.80 3.24 1.22
C GLN A 96 -5.90 2.25 1.96
N SER A 97 -5.44 1.21 1.28
CA SER A 97 -4.53 0.22 1.86
C SER A 97 -3.17 0.81 2.22
N VAL A 98 -2.70 1.82 1.50
CA VAL A 98 -1.48 2.55 1.88
C VAL A 98 -1.66 3.22 3.23
N LYS A 99 -2.81 3.87 3.46
CA LYS A 99 -3.13 4.49 4.76
C LYS A 99 -3.18 3.44 5.86
N GLY A 100 -3.77 2.29 5.59
CA GLY A 100 -3.81 1.17 6.53
C GLY A 100 -2.42 0.64 6.88
N ALA A 101 -1.57 0.46 5.88
CA ALA A 101 -0.19 0.02 6.10
C ALA A 101 0.61 1.01 6.94
N VAL A 102 0.44 2.32 6.69
CA VAL A 102 1.09 3.37 7.48
C VAL A 102 0.61 3.34 8.94
N LEU A 103 -0.69 3.19 9.17
CA LEU A 103 -1.26 3.07 10.52
C LEU A 103 -0.65 1.88 11.27
N LEU A 104 -0.52 0.74 10.60
CA LEU A 104 0.08 -0.45 11.19
C LEU A 104 1.57 -0.24 11.51
N ALA A 105 2.32 0.37 10.58
CA ALA A 105 3.73 0.68 10.80
C ALA A 105 3.91 1.61 12.01
N GLN A 106 3.07 2.62 12.17
CA GLN A 106 3.09 3.52 13.31
C GLN A 106 2.73 2.80 14.62
N ALA A 107 1.93 1.74 14.54
CA ALA A 107 1.53 0.94 15.69
C ALA A 107 2.59 -0.12 16.09
N GLY A 108 3.71 -0.20 15.37
CA GLY A 108 4.81 -1.10 15.70
C GLY A 108 4.91 -2.36 14.84
N PHE A 109 4.15 -2.46 13.76
CA PHE A 109 4.28 -3.55 12.79
C PHE A 109 5.49 -3.28 11.89
N SER A 110 6.49 -4.15 11.94
CA SER A 110 7.72 -4.00 11.16
C SER A 110 7.52 -4.28 9.68
N ASP A 111 6.58 -5.17 9.34
CA ASP A 111 6.32 -5.64 7.98
C ASP A 111 4.85 -5.41 7.63
N ALA A 112 4.47 -4.15 7.40
CA ALA A 112 3.14 -3.77 6.96
C ALA A 112 3.21 -3.28 5.51
N TYR A 113 2.42 -3.89 4.64
CA TYR A 113 2.45 -3.64 3.19
C TYR A 113 1.06 -3.38 2.64
N SER A 114 1.00 -2.67 1.52
CA SER A 114 -0.19 -2.41 0.73
C SER A 114 -0.08 -3.13 -0.61
N LEU A 115 -1.15 -3.79 -1.04
CA LEU A 115 -1.21 -4.39 -2.37
C LEU A 115 -1.41 -3.30 -3.42
N ASP A 116 -0.43 -3.11 -4.30
CA ASP A 116 -0.49 -2.13 -5.37
C ASP A 116 -1.60 -2.47 -6.36
N GLY A 117 -2.42 -1.48 -6.71
CA GLY A 117 -3.59 -1.70 -7.56
C GLY A 117 -4.77 -2.37 -6.85
N GLY A 118 -4.58 -2.90 -5.65
CA GLY A 118 -5.63 -3.45 -4.80
C GLY A 118 -6.32 -4.68 -5.37
N PHE A 119 -7.52 -4.94 -4.87
CA PHE A 119 -8.34 -6.07 -5.28
C PHE A 119 -8.68 -6.06 -6.78
N ASP A 120 -8.91 -4.88 -7.35
CA ASP A 120 -9.20 -4.75 -8.78
C ASP A 120 -8.06 -5.31 -9.64
N ALA A 121 -6.81 -4.96 -9.32
CA ALA A 121 -5.65 -5.48 -10.04
C ALA A 121 -5.46 -6.99 -9.82
N TRP A 122 -5.71 -7.46 -8.61
CA TRP A 122 -5.67 -8.89 -8.28
C TRP A 122 -6.64 -9.70 -9.14
N GLN A 123 -7.88 -9.22 -9.23
CA GLN A 123 -8.94 -9.83 -10.04
C GLN A 123 -8.62 -9.79 -11.54
N ALA A 124 -8.10 -8.65 -12.02
CA ALA A 124 -7.76 -8.45 -13.42
C ALA A 124 -6.70 -9.44 -13.91
N GLN A 125 -5.84 -9.91 -13.03
CA GLN A 125 -4.81 -10.91 -13.35
C GLN A 125 -5.30 -12.36 -13.18
N GLY A 126 -6.58 -12.56 -12.88
CA GLY A 126 -7.16 -13.89 -12.77
C GLY A 126 -6.70 -14.68 -11.56
N LEU A 127 -6.23 -14.01 -10.51
CA LEU A 127 -5.75 -14.65 -9.29
C LEU A 127 -6.93 -15.13 -8.42
N PRO A 128 -6.71 -16.13 -7.54
CA PRO A 128 -7.80 -16.75 -6.78
C PRO A 128 -8.55 -15.76 -5.88
N VAL A 129 -9.87 -15.83 -5.95
CA VAL A 129 -10.79 -15.02 -5.13
C VAL A 129 -11.85 -15.98 -4.57
N ILE A 130 -12.19 -15.80 -3.30
CA ILE A 130 -13.27 -16.55 -2.65
C ILE A 130 -14.39 -15.61 -2.20
N LYS A 131 -15.51 -16.15 -1.83
CA LYS A 131 -16.66 -15.40 -1.32
C LYS A 131 -17.00 -15.83 0.11
#